data_17030d7d4dc02c92c143249835f12265
#
_entry.id   17030d7d4dc02c92c143249835f12265
#
_cell.length_a   1.000
_cell.length_b   1.000
_cell.length_c   1.000
_cell.angle_alpha   90.00
_cell.angle_beta   90.00
_cell.angle_gamma   90.00
#
_symmetry.space_group_name_H-M   'P 1'
#
loop_
_entity.id
_entity.type
_entity.pdbx_description
1 polymer ?
#
loop_
_entity_poly.entity_id
_entity_poly.type
_entity_poly.pdbx_seq_one_letter_code
_entity_poly.pdbx_strand_id
1 'polypeptide(L)'
;QIKLLLPMWPVADSSFDTASYVRYAKQRFLTDSLMKWMFDQYTTDPQQRREVYVSPLRDTDDELRGLPPTYIQVAENDILRDEGEALGRRLSEAGVDATTVRYNGVIHDWGMLNGLAALHQTRALVLSSAAMMQYYLGTDYIGADRSCEEIDFISEQIG
;
A
#
# COMPACT_ATOMS: atom_id res chain seq x y z
N GLN A 1 17.02 -1.13 -12.32
CA GLN A 1 15.67 -0.56 -12.36
C GLN A 1 14.73 -1.35 -11.45
N ILE A 2 13.97 -0.66 -10.57
CA ILE A 2 12.95 -1.30 -9.74
C ILE A 2 11.80 -1.71 -10.65
N LYS A 3 11.31 -2.95 -10.50
CA LYS A 3 10.25 -3.53 -11.33
C LYS A 3 8.86 -3.43 -10.69
N LEU A 4 8.80 -3.39 -9.36
CA LEU A 4 7.58 -3.29 -8.59
C LEU A 4 7.87 -2.63 -7.25
N LEU A 5 7.02 -1.72 -6.82
CA LEU A 5 6.87 -1.30 -5.42
C LEU A 5 5.70 -2.08 -4.80
N LEU A 6 5.93 -2.64 -3.62
CA LEU A 6 4.91 -3.39 -2.87
C LEU A 6 4.82 -2.85 -1.44
N PRO A 7 4.27 -1.65 -1.23
CA PRO A 7 4.09 -1.07 0.09
C PRO A 7 2.98 -1.82 0.86
N MET A 8 3.33 -2.30 2.03
CA MET A 8 2.38 -2.90 2.97
C MET A 8 2.13 -1.87 4.07
N TRP A 9 0.87 -1.45 4.25
CA TRP A 9 0.46 -0.44 5.25
C TRP A 9 1.43 0.75 5.36
N PRO A 10 1.72 1.45 4.25
CA PRO A 10 2.76 2.46 4.21
C PRO A 10 2.43 3.70 5.04
N VAL A 11 3.47 4.30 5.63
CA VAL A 11 3.44 5.69 6.06
C VAL A 11 3.61 6.57 4.82
N ALA A 12 2.68 7.48 4.58
CA ALA A 12 2.71 8.33 3.38
C ALA A 12 2.65 9.84 3.68
N ASP A 13 2.31 10.24 4.90
CA ASP A 13 2.34 11.63 5.35
C ASP A 13 2.67 11.75 6.84
N SER A 14 3.08 12.93 7.25
CA SER A 14 3.43 13.29 8.64
C SER A 14 2.41 14.23 9.31
N SER A 15 1.20 14.37 8.74
CA SER A 15 0.16 15.27 9.29
C SER A 15 -0.59 14.69 10.47
N PHE A 16 -0.73 13.36 10.56
CA PHE A 16 -1.47 12.63 11.61
C PHE A 16 -2.94 13.07 11.77
N ASP A 17 -3.59 13.53 10.73
CA ASP A 17 -4.90 14.18 10.77
C ASP A 17 -5.99 13.51 9.92
N THR A 18 -5.70 12.36 9.31
CA THR A 18 -6.68 11.62 8.52
C THR A 18 -7.84 11.08 9.38
N ALA A 19 -8.95 10.74 8.75
CA ALA A 19 -10.09 10.16 9.46
C ALA A 19 -9.73 8.82 10.13
N SER A 20 -8.83 8.02 9.55
CA SER A 20 -8.33 6.80 10.17
C SER A 20 -7.46 7.08 11.40
N TYR A 21 -6.65 8.13 11.42
CA TYR A 21 -5.93 8.57 12.63
C TYR A 21 -6.89 8.91 13.76
N VAL A 22 -7.95 9.66 13.49
CA VAL A 22 -8.96 9.99 14.49
C VAL A 22 -9.69 8.74 14.99
N ARG A 23 -10.13 7.87 14.07
CA ARG A 23 -10.93 6.69 14.38
C ARG A 23 -10.16 5.61 15.12
N TYR A 24 -8.91 5.39 14.77
CA TYR A 24 -8.09 4.29 15.27
C TYR A 24 -6.93 4.74 16.17
N ALA A 25 -6.97 5.97 16.69
CA ALA A 25 -5.93 6.58 17.52
C ALA A 25 -5.51 5.73 18.73
N LYS A 26 -6.42 4.91 19.25
CA LYS A 26 -6.23 4.11 20.48
C LYS A 26 -6.73 2.68 20.29
N GLN A 27 -6.25 1.77 21.16
CA GLN A 27 -6.74 0.39 21.27
C GLN A 27 -6.59 -0.46 19.99
N ARG A 28 -5.70 -0.07 19.11
CA ARG A 28 -5.24 -0.86 17.96
C ARG A 28 -3.74 -1.09 18.11
N PHE A 29 -3.18 -2.00 17.35
CA PHE A 29 -1.76 -2.35 17.42
C PHE A 29 -0.88 -1.12 17.24
N LEU A 30 -1.12 -0.33 16.18
CA LEU A 30 -0.48 0.95 15.94
C LEU A 30 -1.38 2.09 16.45
N THR A 31 -0.84 2.97 17.30
CA THR A 31 -1.57 4.09 17.90
C THR A 31 -1.02 5.44 17.41
N ASP A 32 -1.83 6.50 17.53
CA ASP A 32 -1.41 7.87 17.21
C ASP A 32 -0.16 8.30 18.03
N SER A 33 -0.15 8.00 19.32
CA SER A 33 1.00 8.33 20.19
C SER A 33 2.27 7.57 19.79
N LEU A 34 2.13 6.31 19.38
CA LEU A 34 3.26 5.50 18.92
C LEU A 34 3.81 6.04 17.59
N MET A 35 2.95 6.41 16.64
CA MET A 35 3.39 7.01 15.38
C MET A 35 4.13 8.33 15.61
N LYS A 36 3.62 9.21 16.46
CA LYS A 36 4.29 10.47 16.79
C LYS A 36 5.65 10.22 17.41
N TRP A 37 5.75 9.26 18.34
CA TRP A 37 7.03 8.85 18.92
C TRP A 37 8.00 8.29 17.87
N MET A 38 7.54 7.44 16.95
CA MET A 38 8.36 6.90 15.85
C MET A 38 8.90 8.03 14.95
N PHE A 39 8.06 8.99 14.59
CA PHE A 39 8.51 10.16 13.84
C PHE A 39 9.54 10.99 14.60
N ASP A 40 9.39 11.15 15.92
CA ASP A 40 10.38 11.86 16.77
C ASP A 40 11.73 11.13 16.80
N GLN A 41 11.74 9.79 16.66
CA GLN A 41 13.00 9.03 16.52
C GLN A 41 13.62 9.17 15.12
N TYR A 42 12.80 9.40 14.10
CA TYR A 42 13.25 9.57 12.72
C TYR A 42 13.76 11.00 12.46
N THR A 43 12.93 12.00 12.75
CA THR A 43 13.28 13.42 12.72
C THR A 43 12.33 14.24 13.58
N THR A 44 12.89 15.21 14.33
CA THR A 44 12.11 16.21 15.07
C THR A 44 11.93 17.52 14.29
N ASP A 45 12.60 17.67 13.13
CA ASP A 45 12.52 18.87 12.30
C ASP A 45 11.21 18.86 11.48
N PRO A 46 10.30 19.84 11.69
CA PRO A 46 9.06 19.93 10.93
C PRO A 46 9.25 20.16 9.43
N GLN A 47 10.38 20.72 8.99
CA GLN A 47 10.66 20.91 7.57
C GLN A 47 11.06 19.59 6.93
N GLN A 48 11.94 18.82 7.57
CA GLN A 48 12.30 17.49 7.10
C GLN A 48 11.09 16.55 7.03
N ARG A 49 10.15 16.65 7.98
CA ARG A 49 8.90 15.86 7.94
C ARG A 49 8.05 16.14 6.69
N ARG A 50 8.21 17.30 6.06
CA ARG A 50 7.47 17.67 4.86
C ARG A 50 8.18 17.30 3.56
N GLU A 51 9.42 16.84 3.65
CA GLU A 51 10.16 16.36 2.47
C GLU A 51 9.47 15.13 1.87
N VAL A 52 9.51 15.02 0.56
CA VAL A 52 8.84 13.92 -0.19
C VAL A 52 9.36 12.54 0.19
N TYR A 53 10.62 12.44 0.62
CA TYR A 53 11.21 11.19 1.12
C TYR A 53 10.67 10.75 2.49
N VAL A 54 10.01 11.65 3.23
CA VAL A 54 9.37 11.38 4.52
C VAL A 54 7.86 11.33 4.38
N SER A 55 7.31 12.17 3.53
CA SER A 55 5.88 12.34 3.30
C SER A 55 5.58 12.30 1.79
N PRO A 56 5.61 11.12 1.16
CA PRO A 56 5.44 10.99 -0.29
C PRO A 56 4.09 11.49 -0.84
N LEU A 57 3.08 11.66 0.00
CA LEU A 57 1.84 12.33 -0.39
C LEU A 57 2.03 13.82 -0.73
N ARG A 58 3.18 14.42 -0.42
CA ARG A 58 3.50 15.82 -0.73
C ARG A 58 4.25 15.98 -2.05
N ASP A 59 4.56 14.88 -2.69
CA ASP A 59 5.25 14.86 -3.97
C ASP A 59 4.42 15.49 -5.09
N THR A 60 5.06 15.98 -6.14
CA THR A 60 4.37 16.48 -7.32
C THR A 60 3.92 15.33 -8.22
N ASP A 61 2.91 15.56 -9.05
CA ASP A 61 2.44 14.53 -9.99
C ASP A 61 3.53 14.16 -11.01
N ASP A 62 4.43 15.08 -11.34
CA ASP A 62 5.55 14.82 -12.26
C ASP A 62 6.60 13.89 -11.63
N GLU A 63 6.87 14.03 -10.34
CA GLU A 63 7.78 13.15 -9.60
C GLU A 63 7.16 11.77 -9.38
N LEU A 64 5.88 11.73 -9.04
CA LEU A 64 5.14 10.46 -8.89
C LEU A 64 5.08 9.67 -10.21
N ARG A 65 4.92 10.34 -11.35
CA ARG A 65 4.81 9.71 -12.69
C ARG A 65 6.01 8.83 -13.05
N GLY A 66 7.18 9.11 -12.46
CA GLY A 66 8.39 8.31 -12.68
C GLY A 66 8.48 7.03 -11.85
N LEU A 67 7.53 6.79 -10.97
CA LEU A 67 7.57 5.62 -10.09
C LEU A 67 7.22 4.32 -10.84
N PRO A 68 7.78 3.19 -10.42
CA PRO A 68 7.47 1.89 -11.02
C PRO A 68 6.03 1.45 -10.69
N PRO A 69 5.52 0.40 -11.35
CA PRO A 69 4.27 -0.24 -10.96
C PRO A 69 4.19 -0.46 -9.45
N THR A 70 3.05 -0.13 -8.83
CA THR A 70 2.93 -0.09 -7.37
C THR A 70 1.68 -0.85 -6.90
N TYR A 71 1.87 -1.80 -5.99
CA TYR A 71 0.80 -2.59 -5.37
C TYR A 71 0.74 -2.32 -3.88
N ILE A 72 -0.19 -1.46 -3.45
CA ILE A 72 -0.36 -1.03 -2.06
C ILE A 72 -1.37 -1.93 -1.35
N GLN A 73 -1.04 -2.35 -0.14
CA GLN A 73 -1.91 -3.16 0.71
C GLN A 73 -2.14 -2.46 2.04
N VAL A 74 -3.42 -2.25 2.42
CA VAL A 74 -3.80 -1.57 3.65
C VAL A 74 -4.79 -2.40 4.47
N ALA A 75 -4.78 -2.19 5.79
CA ALA A 75 -5.72 -2.81 6.72
C ALA A 75 -6.92 -1.88 6.98
N GLU A 76 -8.12 -2.47 7.15
CA GLU A 76 -9.30 -1.67 7.47
C GLU A 76 -9.17 -0.92 8.80
N ASN A 77 -8.65 -1.59 9.84
CA ASN A 77 -8.58 -1.06 11.20
C ASN A 77 -7.18 -0.51 11.52
N ASP A 78 -6.64 0.29 10.62
CA ASP A 78 -5.30 0.86 10.71
C ASP A 78 -5.36 2.39 10.65
N ILE A 79 -4.57 3.07 11.46
CA ILE A 79 -4.44 4.53 11.41
C ILE A 79 -3.82 5.01 10.09
N LEU A 80 -2.98 4.20 9.44
CA LEU A 80 -2.32 4.50 8.16
C LEU A 80 -3.20 4.20 6.93
N ARG A 81 -4.41 3.65 7.12
CA ARG A 81 -5.28 3.25 6.02
C ARG A 81 -5.53 4.37 5.01
N ASP A 82 -5.97 5.51 5.51
CA ASP A 82 -6.45 6.60 4.63
C ASP A 82 -5.30 7.24 3.85
N GLU A 83 -4.11 7.38 4.44
CA GLU A 83 -2.93 7.89 3.75
C GLU A 83 -2.37 6.90 2.74
N GLY A 84 -2.39 5.60 3.05
CA GLY A 84 -2.01 4.55 2.09
C GLY A 84 -2.94 4.51 0.87
N GLU A 85 -4.25 4.64 1.08
CA GLU A 85 -5.22 4.74 -0.02
C GLU A 85 -5.10 6.06 -0.80
N ALA A 86 -4.81 7.16 -0.11
CA ALA A 86 -4.57 8.44 -0.77
C ALA A 86 -3.34 8.39 -1.69
N LEU A 87 -2.26 7.74 -1.23
CA LEU A 87 -1.06 7.52 -2.05
C LEU A 87 -1.41 6.73 -3.32
N GLY A 88 -2.16 5.64 -3.20
CA GLY A 88 -2.57 4.85 -4.36
C GLY A 88 -3.41 5.64 -5.36
N ARG A 89 -4.34 6.45 -4.90
CA ARG A 89 -5.13 7.34 -5.77
C ARG A 89 -4.22 8.33 -6.51
N ARG A 90 -3.32 9.02 -5.79
CA ARG A 90 -2.39 9.98 -6.40
C ARG A 90 -1.46 9.36 -7.42
N LEU A 91 -0.95 8.15 -7.16
CA LEU A 91 -0.14 7.41 -8.13
C LEU A 91 -0.94 7.10 -9.41
N SER A 92 -2.18 6.64 -9.27
CA SER A 92 -3.06 6.37 -10.44
C SER A 92 -3.37 7.66 -11.22
N GLU A 93 -3.65 8.76 -10.53
CA GLU A 93 -3.90 10.08 -11.15
C GLU A 93 -2.66 10.60 -11.88
N ALA A 94 -1.46 10.33 -11.37
CA ALA A 94 -0.19 10.64 -12.03
C ALA A 94 0.14 9.69 -13.21
N GLY A 95 -0.69 8.67 -13.47
CA GLY A 95 -0.50 7.72 -14.57
C GLY A 95 0.42 6.54 -14.26
N VAL A 96 0.71 6.29 -12.98
CA VAL A 96 1.42 5.09 -12.55
C VAL A 96 0.46 3.89 -12.57
N ASP A 97 0.93 2.73 -13.00
CA ASP A 97 0.22 1.46 -12.85
C ASP A 97 0.15 1.11 -11.35
N ALA A 98 -0.89 1.60 -10.68
CA ALA A 98 -1.05 1.49 -9.24
C ALA A 98 -2.36 0.81 -8.85
N THR A 99 -2.26 -0.19 -7.98
CA THR A 99 -3.41 -0.89 -7.39
C THR A 99 -3.33 -0.80 -5.88
N THR A 100 -4.46 -0.49 -5.24
CA THR A 100 -4.58 -0.48 -3.77
C THR A 100 -5.63 -1.47 -3.32
N VAL A 101 -5.25 -2.36 -2.40
CA VAL A 101 -6.14 -3.37 -1.82
C VAL A 101 -6.31 -3.12 -0.33
N ARG A 102 -7.57 -3.00 0.10
CA ARG A 102 -7.95 -2.98 1.52
C ARG A 102 -8.36 -4.36 1.99
N TYR A 103 -7.74 -4.84 3.06
CA TYR A 103 -8.13 -6.08 3.74
C TYR A 103 -9.03 -5.75 4.92
N ASN A 104 -10.27 -6.24 4.88
CA ASN A 104 -11.27 -5.99 5.91
C ASN A 104 -11.04 -6.84 7.16
N GLY A 105 -11.37 -6.28 8.33
CA GLY A 105 -11.34 -6.97 9.63
C GLY A 105 -9.95 -7.11 10.26
N VAL A 106 -8.89 -6.64 9.61
CA VAL A 106 -7.50 -6.74 10.10
C VAL A 106 -6.96 -5.40 10.58
N ILE A 107 -5.86 -5.47 11.33
CA ILE A 107 -5.15 -4.33 11.95
C ILE A 107 -3.80 -4.12 11.26
N HIS A 108 -3.09 -3.04 11.63
CA HIS A 108 -1.71 -2.81 11.21
C HIS A 108 -0.84 -4.06 11.45
N ASP A 109 0.10 -4.34 10.56
CA ASP A 109 1.05 -5.46 10.64
C ASP A 109 0.45 -6.88 10.71
N TRP A 110 -0.85 -7.07 10.44
CA TRP A 110 -1.49 -8.39 10.58
C TRP A 110 -0.75 -9.52 9.86
N GLY A 111 -0.14 -9.21 8.72
CA GLY A 111 0.60 -10.19 7.90
C GLY A 111 1.94 -10.60 8.49
N MET A 112 2.47 -9.84 9.48
CA MET A 112 3.76 -10.09 10.15
C MET A 112 3.60 -10.64 11.57
N LEU A 113 2.37 -10.64 12.11
CA LEU A 113 2.09 -11.10 13.46
C LEU A 113 1.80 -12.59 13.48
N ASN A 114 2.66 -13.39 14.12
CA ASN A 114 2.50 -14.85 14.21
C ASN A 114 1.12 -15.29 14.73
N GLY A 115 0.54 -14.53 15.68
CA GLY A 115 -0.80 -14.81 16.21
C GLY A 115 -1.92 -14.65 15.18
N LEU A 116 -1.67 -13.98 14.05
CA LEU A 116 -2.63 -13.72 12.98
C LEU A 116 -2.30 -14.50 11.68
N ALA A 117 -1.28 -15.36 11.71
CA ALA A 117 -0.81 -16.09 10.53
C ALA A 117 -1.88 -17.00 9.90
N ALA A 118 -2.80 -17.54 10.72
CA ALA A 118 -3.87 -18.44 10.27
C ALA A 118 -5.07 -17.71 9.62
N LEU A 119 -5.12 -16.39 9.64
CA LEU A 119 -6.23 -15.62 9.05
C LEU A 119 -6.29 -15.81 7.53
N HIS A 120 -7.49 -15.84 6.99
CA HIS A 120 -7.72 -15.87 5.54
C HIS A 120 -7.12 -14.64 4.85
N GLN A 121 -7.19 -13.47 5.50
CA GLN A 121 -6.61 -12.22 5.02
C GLN A 121 -5.08 -12.29 4.95
N THR A 122 -4.41 -12.95 5.91
CA THR A 122 -2.96 -13.15 5.88
C THR A 122 -2.56 -14.04 4.70
N ARG A 123 -3.30 -15.11 4.47
CA ARG A 123 -3.08 -15.96 3.29
C ARG A 123 -3.29 -15.20 1.99
N ALA A 124 -4.37 -14.43 1.89
CA ALA A 124 -4.66 -13.60 0.71
C ALA A 124 -3.56 -12.56 0.45
N LEU A 125 -3.05 -11.89 1.51
CA LEU A 125 -1.92 -10.97 1.44
C LEU A 125 -0.69 -11.64 0.79
N VAL A 126 -0.29 -12.81 1.31
CA VAL A 126 0.89 -13.52 0.81
C VAL A 126 0.72 -13.98 -0.63
N LEU A 127 -0.43 -14.56 -0.97
CA LEU A 127 -0.70 -15.06 -2.32
C LEU A 127 -0.76 -13.93 -3.34
N SER A 128 -1.46 -12.83 -3.04
CA SER A 128 -1.53 -11.69 -3.94
C SER A 128 -0.18 -11.01 -4.11
N SER A 129 0.60 -10.85 -3.03
CA SER A 129 1.96 -10.31 -3.10
C SER A 129 2.86 -11.18 -3.98
N ALA A 130 2.82 -12.50 -3.78
CA ALA A 130 3.61 -13.43 -4.60
C ALA A 130 3.22 -13.37 -6.08
N ALA A 131 1.93 -13.34 -6.37
CA ALA A 131 1.44 -13.26 -7.76
C ALA A 131 1.88 -11.94 -8.44
N MET A 132 1.77 -10.80 -7.75
CA MET A 132 2.23 -9.51 -8.27
C MET A 132 3.74 -9.49 -8.50
N MET A 133 4.52 -10.02 -7.56
CA MET A 133 5.98 -10.15 -7.73
C MET A 133 6.32 -11.04 -8.93
N GLN A 134 5.69 -12.20 -9.07
CA GLN A 134 5.92 -13.10 -10.21
C GLN A 134 5.61 -12.40 -11.53
N TYR A 135 4.47 -11.70 -11.62
CA TYR A 135 4.06 -10.97 -12.82
C TYR A 135 5.10 -9.94 -13.24
N TYR A 136 5.49 -9.03 -12.34
CA TYR A 136 6.41 -7.92 -12.69
C TYR A 136 7.88 -8.35 -12.79
N LEU A 137 8.28 -9.45 -12.16
CA LEU A 137 9.63 -9.99 -12.27
C LEU A 137 9.80 -10.94 -13.48
N GLY A 138 8.72 -11.28 -14.17
CA GLY A 138 8.73 -12.20 -15.29
C GLY A 138 9.10 -13.64 -14.90
N THR A 139 8.78 -14.04 -13.68
CA THR A 139 9.00 -15.40 -13.15
C THR A 139 7.71 -16.19 -13.19
N ASP A 140 7.00 -16.15 -14.30
CA ASP A 140 5.68 -16.77 -14.43
C ASP A 140 5.71 -18.24 -14.06
N TYR A 141 4.68 -18.67 -13.36
CA TYR A 141 4.43 -20.08 -13.07
C TYR A 141 4.38 -20.85 -14.40
N ILE A 142 5.21 -21.89 -14.52
CA ILE A 142 5.28 -22.75 -15.69
C ILE A 142 3.84 -23.23 -16.01
N GLY A 143 3.22 -22.67 -17.06
CA GLY A 143 1.90 -23.10 -17.54
C GLY A 143 0.89 -22.03 -17.92
N ALA A 144 1.16 -20.75 -17.71
CA ALA A 144 0.29 -19.70 -18.20
C ALA A 144 0.85 -19.19 -19.55
N ASP A 145 0.43 -19.83 -20.62
CA ASP A 145 0.47 -19.22 -21.96
C ASP A 145 -0.51 -18.04 -21.94
N ARG A 146 0.02 -16.84 -21.64
CA ARG A 146 -0.78 -15.61 -21.63
C ARG A 146 -0.81 -15.03 -23.03
N SER A 147 -1.63 -15.57 -23.86
CA SER A 147 -2.14 -14.80 -25.00
C SER A 147 -3.08 -13.74 -24.42
N CYS A 148 -2.84 -12.45 -24.71
CA CYS A 148 -3.71 -11.33 -24.33
C CYS A 148 -5.17 -11.51 -24.83
N GLU A 149 -5.42 -12.48 -25.67
CA GLU A 149 -6.71 -12.84 -26.26
C GLU A 149 -7.77 -13.29 -25.24
N GLU A 150 -7.36 -13.87 -24.07
CA GLU A 150 -8.32 -14.27 -23.03
C GLU A 150 -8.86 -13.10 -22.19
N ILE A 151 -8.12 -12.02 -22.08
CA ILE A 151 -8.55 -10.84 -21.31
C ILE A 151 -9.55 -10.02 -22.10
N ASP A 152 -9.40 -9.94 -23.42
CA ASP A 152 -10.33 -9.24 -24.30
C ASP A 152 -11.70 -9.93 -24.33
N PHE A 153 -11.75 -11.26 -24.24
CA PHE A 153 -13.00 -12.02 -24.18
C PHE A 153 -13.84 -11.69 -22.93
N ILE A 154 -13.20 -11.45 -21.77
CA ILE A 154 -13.92 -11.10 -20.53
C ILE A 154 -14.41 -9.66 -20.59
N SER A 155 -13.68 -8.74 -21.20
CA SER A 155 -14.08 -7.33 -21.33
C SER A 155 -15.29 -7.15 -22.25
N GLU A 156 -15.44 -7.99 -23.29
CA GLU A 156 -16.60 -7.98 -24.22
C GLU A 156 -17.89 -8.56 -23.58
N GLN A 157 -17.77 -9.36 -22.50
CA GLN A 157 -18.93 -9.96 -21.82
C GLN A 157 -19.53 -9.06 -20.71
N ILE A 158 -18.82 -8.00 -20.30
CA ILE A 158 -19.20 -7.12 -19.18
C ILE A 158 -19.65 -5.73 -19.68
N GLY A 159 -19.55 -5.46 -20.99
CA GLY A 159 -19.97 -4.21 -21.66
C GLY A 159 -21.46 -4.10 -21.92
#